data_fd5b1fe3f5ecf0d5f79ed47e7d2d4a03
#
_entry.id   fd5b1fe3f5ecf0d5f79ed47e7d2d4a03
#
_cell.length_a   1.000
_cell.length_b   1.000
_cell.length_c   1.000
_cell.angle_alpha   90.00
_cell.angle_beta   90.00
_cell.angle_gamma   90.00
#
_symmetry.space_group_name_H-M   'P 1'
#
loop_
_entity.id
_entity.type
_entity.pdbx_description
1 polymer ?
#
loop_
_entity_poly.entity_id
_entity_poly.type
_entity_poly.pdbx_seq_one_letter_code
_entity_poly.pdbx_strand_id
1 'polypeptide(L)'
;MPTVTQLRAGLATNLARISGLRTSALIPDAPQPPIAVVIPDSISYDTAFKRGMDTYEYTITVIVGRQSDRTAQSSLDGYCNPTGAQSIKTAIESDRTLGGVAQSLRVTDMKTYGSMTITDTVYLIADFSVTVYA
;
A
#
# COMPACT_ATOMS: atom_id res chain seq x y z
N MET A 1 -11.45 -18.83 6.16
CA MET A 1 -11.04 -17.99 5.03
C MET A 1 -10.76 -16.57 5.50
N PRO A 2 -9.69 -15.95 5.03
CA PRO A 2 -9.45 -14.55 5.38
C PRO A 2 -10.48 -13.63 4.72
N THR A 3 -10.79 -12.55 5.41
CA THR A 3 -11.68 -11.53 4.87
C THR A 3 -10.87 -10.38 4.25
N VAL A 4 -11.54 -9.58 3.42
CA VAL A 4 -10.91 -8.38 2.85
C VAL A 4 -10.37 -7.48 3.97
N THR A 5 -11.12 -7.36 5.06
CA THR A 5 -10.73 -6.55 6.21
C THR A 5 -9.46 -7.09 6.88
N GLN A 6 -9.36 -8.41 7.05
CA GLN A 6 -8.17 -9.03 7.64
C GLN A 6 -6.93 -8.81 6.78
N LEU A 7 -7.07 -8.96 5.46
CA LEU A 7 -5.96 -8.73 4.53
C LEU A 7 -5.52 -7.26 4.55
N ARG A 8 -6.48 -6.35 4.56
CA ARG A 8 -6.19 -4.92 4.64
C ARG A 8 -5.46 -4.57 5.93
N ALA A 9 -5.93 -5.10 7.05
CA ALA A 9 -5.29 -4.88 8.35
C ALA A 9 -3.86 -5.44 8.37
N GLY A 10 -3.65 -6.61 7.76
CA GLY A 10 -2.31 -7.19 7.65
C GLY A 10 -1.37 -6.35 6.83
N LEU A 11 -1.85 -5.81 5.71
CA LEU A 11 -1.05 -4.91 4.87
C LEU A 11 -0.69 -3.63 5.64
N ALA A 12 -1.64 -3.07 6.39
CA ALA A 12 -1.39 -1.89 7.21
C ALA A 12 -0.35 -2.18 8.29
N THR A 13 -0.39 -3.37 8.90
CA THR A 13 0.60 -3.79 9.89
C THR A 13 2.00 -3.86 9.27
N ASN A 14 2.12 -4.40 8.08
CA ASN A 14 3.41 -4.44 7.37
C ASN A 14 3.91 -3.04 7.05
N LEU A 15 3.04 -2.15 6.61
CA LEU A 15 3.40 -0.77 6.32
C LEU A 15 3.86 -0.02 7.56
N ALA A 16 3.32 -0.34 8.72
CA ALA A 16 3.69 0.31 9.98
C ALA A 16 5.14 0.05 10.38
N ARG A 17 5.83 -0.89 9.72
CA ARG A 17 7.26 -1.14 9.94
C ARG A 17 8.13 0.00 9.40
N ILE A 18 7.59 0.83 8.51
CA ILE A 18 8.29 2.01 8.03
C ILE A 18 8.15 3.11 9.08
N SER A 19 9.29 3.56 9.61
CA SER A 19 9.31 4.60 10.64
C SER A 19 8.73 5.91 10.10
N GLY A 20 7.80 6.49 10.85
CA GLY A 20 7.19 7.77 10.50
C GLY A 20 6.07 7.72 9.48
N LEU A 21 5.78 6.54 8.91
CA LEU A 21 4.69 6.40 7.96
C LEU A 21 3.40 6.01 8.70
N ARG A 22 2.35 6.78 8.46
CA ARG A 22 1.02 6.49 8.99
C ARG A 22 0.26 5.61 8.01
N THR A 23 -0.71 4.87 8.50
CA THR A 23 -1.54 4.01 7.64
C THR A 23 -3.02 4.31 7.88
N SER A 24 -3.82 4.13 6.82
CA SER A 24 -5.26 4.33 6.88
C SER A 24 -5.95 3.36 5.93
N ALA A 25 -7.15 2.93 6.30
CA ALA A 25 -7.99 2.12 5.44
C ALA A 25 -8.85 2.96 4.49
N LEU A 26 -8.97 4.25 4.75
CA LEU A 26 -9.77 5.18 3.95
C LEU A 26 -8.95 6.43 3.67
N ILE A 27 -9.22 7.07 2.53
CA ILE A 27 -8.60 8.35 2.22
C ILE A 27 -9.20 9.41 3.16
N PRO A 28 -8.39 10.02 4.03
CA PRO A 28 -8.91 11.03 4.95
C PRO A 28 -9.19 12.36 4.23
N ASP A 29 -10.14 13.12 4.74
CA ASP A 29 -10.46 14.44 4.20
C ASP A 29 -9.29 15.42 4.33
N ALA A 30 -8.52 15.28 5.42
CA ALA A 30 -7.35 16.10 5.68
C ALA A 30 -6.17 15.18 6.04
N PRO A 31 -5.47 14.64 5.04
CA PRO A 31 -4.40 13.69 5.31
C PRO A 31 -3.24 14.37 6.04
N GLN A 32 -2.63 13.62 6.94
CA GLN A 32 -1.43 14.05 7.66
C GLN A 32 -0.24 13.27 7.09
N PRO A 33 0.44 13.82 6.08
CA PRO A 33 1.56 13.11 5.46
C PRO A 33 2.74 12.92 6.41
N PRO A 34 3.55 11.88 6.20
CA PRO A 34 3.34 10.83 5.21
C PRO A 34 2.30 9.82 5.67
N ILE A 35 1.46 9.38 4.76
CA ILE A 35 0.41 8.41 5.06
C ILE A 35 0.27 7.43 3.89
N ALA A 36 0.04 6.16 4.20
CA ALA A 36 -0.27 5.14 3.21
C ALA A 36 -1.72 4.68 3.41
N VAL A 37 -2.48 4.68 2.32
CA VAL A 37 -3.89 4.28 2.32
C VAL A 37 -3.99 2.96 1.57
N VAL A 38 -4.60 1.95 2.20
CA VAL A 38 -4.78 0.62 1.60
C VAL A 38 -6.19 0.53 1.05
N ILE A 39 -6.30 0.41 -0.27
CA ILE A 39 -7.59 0.41 -0.96
C ILE A 39 -7.75 -0.89 -1.73
N PRO A 40 -8.84 -1.66 -1.52
CA PRO A 40 -9.11 -2.82 -2.36
C PRO A 40 -9.39 -2.36 -3.79
N ASP A 41 -8.77 -3.04 -4.76
CA ASP A 41 -8.92 -2.72 -6.16
C ASP A 41 -9.81 -3.74 -6.87
N SER A 42 -9.41 -5.02 -6.83
CA SER A 42 -10.19 -6.08 -7.43
C SER A 42 -9.95 -7.40 -6.71
N ILE A 43 -10.89 -8.32 -6.87
CA ILE A 43 -10.79 -9.67 -6.32
C ILE A 43 -11.16 -10.65 -7.42
N SER A 44 -10.28 -11.61 -7.68
CA SER A 44 -10.55 -12.72 -8.57
C SER A 44 -10.84 -13.96 -7.74
N TYR A 45 -12.06 -14.41 -7.76
CA TYR A 45 -12.48 -15.55 -6.95
C TYR A 45 -12.11 -16.87 -7.63
N ASP A 46 -11.80 -17.88 -6.82
CA ASP A 46 -11.54 -19.23 -7.28
C ASP A 46 -10.42 -19.31 -8.33
N THR A 47 -9.32 -18.56 -8.08
CA THR A 47 -8.20 -18.55 -9.02
C THR A 47 -7.41 -19.85 -9.00
N ALA A 48 -7.50 -20.65 -7.93
CA ALA A 48 -6.90 -21.97 -7.87
C ALA A 48 -7.86 -23.00 -8.44
N PHE A 49 -7.31 -24.01 -9.10
CA PHE A 49 -8.09 -25.06 -9.76
C PHE A 49 -9.04 -25.78 -8.80
N LYS A 50 -8.68 -25.90 -7.53
CA LYS A 50 -9.48 -26.61 -6.51
C LYS A 50 -10.33 -25.66 -5.64
N ARG A 51 -10.51 -24.44 -6.05
CA ARG A 51 -11.34 -23.47 -5.32
C ARG A 51 -10.94 -23.32 -3.84
N GLY A 52 -9.67 -23.11 -3.58
CA GLY A 52 -9.20 -22.88 -2.22
C GLY A 52 -8.45 -21.58 -2.08
N MET A 53 -8.38 -20.79 -3.16
CA MET A 53 -7.58 -19.61 -3.18
C MET A 53 -8.22 -18.54 -4.06
N ASP A 54 -8.27 -17.33 -3.54
CA ASP A 54 -8.68 -16.15 -4.29
C ASP A 54 -7.47 -15.24 -4.47
N THR A 55 -7.49 -14.43 -5.52
CA THR A 55 -6.48 -13.40 -5.75
C THR A 55 -7.08 -12.03 -5.43
N TYR A 56 -6.48 -11.35 -4.48
CA TYR A 56 -6.90 -10.02 -4.07
C TYR A 56 -5.89 -9.01 -4.58
N GLU A 57 -6.37 -7.96 -5.23
CA GLU A 57 -5.53 -6.86 -5.66
C GLU A 57 -5.85 -5.63 -4.85
N TYR A 58 -4.82 -5.05 -4.25
CA TYR A 58 -4.92 -3.83 -3.46
C TYR A 58 -4.06 -2.76 -4.09
N THR A 59 -4.51 -1.53 -3.95
CA THR A 59 -3.71 -0.36 -4.29
C THR A 59 -3.33 0.35 -3.00
N ILE A 60 -2.04 0.57 -2.81
CA ILE A 60 -1.55 1.35 -1.67
C ILE A 60 -1.15 2.72 -2.19
N THR A 61 -1.90 3.73 -1.80
CA THR A 61 -1.62 5.12 -2.17
C THR A 61 -0.82 5.76 -1.05
N VAL A 62 0.41 6.18 -1.37
CA VAL A 62 1.28 6.86 -0.42
C VAL A 62 1.23 8.35 -0.70
N ILE A 63 0.84 9.12 0.30
CA ILE A 63 0.78 10.59 0.23
C ILE A 63 1.92 11.10 1.10
N VAL A 64 2.91 11.77 0.49
CA VAL A 64 4.12 12.15 1.21
C VAL A 64 4.13 13.57 1.72
N GLY A 65 3.40 14.47 1.06
CA GLY A 65 3.37 15.85 1.46
C GLY A 65 2.86 16.73 0.34
N ARG A 66 2.86 18.03 0.58
CA ARG A 66 2.41 18.98 -0.42
C ARG A 66 3.39 19.03 -1.59
N GLN A 67 2.87 19.23 -2.78
CA GLN A 67 3.69 19.32 -3.99
C GLN A 67 4.77 20.40 -3.89
N SER A 68 4.50 21.49 -3.17
CA SER A 68 5.44 22.58 -2.98
C SER A 68 6.59 22.26 -2.02
N ASP A 69 6.51 21.17 -1.28
CA ASP A 69 7.54 20.76 -0.34
C ASP A 69 8.69 20.07 -1.07
N ARG A 70 9.90 20.64 -0.97
CA ARG A 70 11.07 20.09 -1.66
C ARG A 70 11.49 18.72 -1.13
N THR A 71 11.25 18.45 0.14
CA THR A 71 11.63 17.17 0.74
C THR A 71 10.64 16.07 0.40
N ALA A 72 9.43 16.40 -0.03
CA ALA A 72 8.39 15.42 -0.33
C ALA A 72 8.81 14.50 -1.47
N GLN A 73 9.42 15.02 -2.53
CA GLN A 73 9.86 14.21 -3.65
C GLN A 73 10.96 13.23 -3.25
N SER A 74 11.93 13.68 -2.45
CA SER A 74 12.98 12.78 -1.95
C SER A 74 12.40 11.69 -1.07
N SER A 75 11.42 12.01 -0.24
CA SER A 75 10.74 11.03 0.60
C SER A 75 9.99 10.02 -0.25
N LEU A 76 9.28 10.51 -1.28
CA LEU A 76 8.55 9.62 -2.19
C LEU A 76 9.49 8.68 -2.94
N ASP A 77 10.63 9.18 -3.39
CA ASP A 77 11.65 8.36 -4.04
C ASP A 77 12.12 7.24 -3.10
N GLY A 78 12.30 7.55 -1.82
CA GLY A 78 12.67 6.55 -0.82
C GLY A 78 11.63 5.45 -0.68
N TYR A 79 10.35 5.81 -0.68
CA TYR A 79 9.26 4.83 -0.62
C TYR A 79 9.18 3.99 -1.89
N CYS A 80 9.55 4.54 -3.03
CA CYS A 80 9.50 3.84 -4.32
C CYS A 80 10.72 2.97 -4.59
N ASN A 81 11.80 3.09 -3.81
CA ASN A 81 12.99 2.28 -4.01
C ASN A 81 12.68 0.78 -3.81
N PRO A 82 13.35 -0.11 -4.56
CA PRO A 82 13.10 -1.54 -4.43
C PRO A 82 13.60 -2.14 -3.11
N THR A 83 14.52 -1.46 -2.43
CA THR A 83 15.07 -1.92 -1.14
C THR A 83 15.29 -0.73 -0.22
N GLY A 84 15.51 -1.01 1.06
CA GLY A 84 15.82 0.01 2.05
C GLY A 84 14.77 0.12 3.14
N ALA A 85 15.10 0.87 4.20
CA ALA A 85 14.24 1.00 5.37
C ALA A 85 12.92 1.73 5.07
N GLN A 86 12.88 2.56 4.03
CA GLN A 86 11.69 3.31 3.64
C GLN A 86 10.94 2.66 2.47
N SER A 87 11.43 1.54 1.94
CA SER A 87 10.83 0.91 0.76
C SER A 87 9.48 0.29 1.09
N ILE A 88 8.45 0.70 0.37
CA ILE A 88 7.10 0.13 0.49
C ILE A 88 7.15 -1.36 0.09
N LYS A 89 7.86 -1.68 -0.99
CA LYS A 89 7.98 -3.06 -1.43
C LYS A 89 8.61 -3.93 -0.35
N THR A 90 9.71 -3.49 0.26
CA THR A 90 10.38 -4.25 1.32
C THR A 90 9.47 -4.41 2.54
N ALA A 91 8.78 -3.36 2.94
CA ALA A 91 7.90 -3.40 4.10
C ALA A 91 6.73 -4.36 3.88
N ILE A 92 6.07 -4.29 2.74
CA ILE A 92 4.94 -5.15 2.42
C ILE A 92 5.38 -6.61 2.32
N GLU A 93 6.51 -6.88 1.69
CA GLU A 93 7.01 -8.25 1.49
C GLU A 93 7.76 -8.80 2.69
N SER A 94 7.89 -8.03 3.77
CA SER A 94 8.56 -8.48 4.98
C SER A 94 7.81 -9.62 5.68
N ASP A 95 6.49 -9.67 5.52
CA ASP A 95 5.67 -10.79 5.99
C ASP A 95 4.66 -11.11 4.89
N ARG A 96 4.98 -12.08 4.05
CA ARG A 96 4.17 -12.44 2.89
C ARG A 96 2.90 -13.19 3.24
N THR A 97 2.79 -13.65 4.48
CA THR A 97 1.59 -14.37 4.93
C THR A 97 0.64 -13.50 5.72
N LEU A 98 1.01 -12.24 5.98
CA LEU A 98 0.21 -11.29 6.77
C LEU A 98 -0.21 -11.89 8.12
N GLY A 99 0.75 -12.49 8.82
CA GLY A 99 0.48 -13.12 10.11
C GLY A 99 -0.26 -14.45 10.00
N GLY A 100 -0.26 -15.07 8.83
CA GLY A 100 -0.89 -16.36 8.59
C GLY A 100 -2.25 -16.29 7.90
N VAL A 101 -2.75 -15.09 7.58
CA VAL A 101 -4.06 -14.96 6.92
C VAL A 101 -3.96 -15.06 5.40
N ALA A 102 -2.77 -14.94 4.82
CA ALA A 102 -2.55 -15.04 3.39
C ALA A 102 -1.60 -16.19 3.06
N GLN A 103 -1.71 -16.73 1.83
CA GLN A 103 -0.76 -17.73 1.33
C GLN A 103 0.55 -17.07 0.91
N SER A 104 0.44 -15.97 0.16
CA SER A 104 1.59 -15.19 -0.29
C SER A 104 1.12 -13.85 -0.81
N LEU A 105 2.06 -12.92 -0.96
CA LEU A 105 1.77 -11.64 -1.59
C LEU A 105 3.03 -11.12 -2.26
N ARG A 106 2.85 -10.14 -3.15
CA ARG A 106 3.97 -9.43 -3.74
C ARG A 106 3.52 -8.04 -4.20
N VAL A 107 4.44 -7.10 -4.16
CA VAL A 107 4.24 -5.78 -4.77
C VAL A 107 4.66 -5.90 -6.23
N THR A 108 3.71 -5.73 -7.14
CA THR A 108 3.97 -5.96 -8.57
C THR A 108 4.57 -4.76 -9.27
N ASP A 109 4.05 -3.58 -8.97
CA ASP A 109 4.55 -2.36 -9.62
C ASP A 109 4.16 -1.12 -8.81
N MET A 110 4.73 0.01 -9.21
CA MET A 110 4.36 1.32 -8.74
C MET A 110 3.83 2.11 -9.94
N LYS A 111 2.70 2.74 -9.75
CA LYS A 111 2.04 3.54 -10.78
C LYS A 111 1.75 4.93 -10.27
N THR A 112 1.37 5.83 -11.16
CA THR A 112 0.83 7.14 -10.80
C THR A 112 1.75 7.91 -9.85
N TYR A 113 3.04 7.95 -10.17
CA TYR A 113 3.97 8.84 -9.49
C TYR A 113 3.67 10.27 -9.94
N GLY A 114 3.04 11.04 -9.08
CA GLY A 114 2.63 12.38 -9.47
C GLY A 114 1.94 13.12 -8.35
N SER A 115 0.94 13.90 -8.70
CA SER A 115 0.22 14.72 -7.75
C SER A 115 -1.27 14.42 -7.77
N MET A 116 -1.92 14.65 -6.62
CA MET A 116 -3.35 14.49 -6.46
C MET A 116 -3.87 15.64 -5.61
N THR A 117 -5.02 16.20 -5.99
CA THR A 117 -5.68 17.24 -5.22
C THR A 117 -6.65 16.63 -4.23
N ILE A 118 -6.47 16.93 -2.95
CA ILE A 118 -7.37 16.52 -1.88
C ILE A 118 -7.78 17.79 -1.15
N THR A 119 -9.07 18.12 -1.18
CA THR A 119 -9.63 19.29 -0.48
C THR A 119 -8.78 20.53 -0.74
N ASP A 120 -8.69 20.98 -1.98
CA ASP A 120 -7.99 22.19 -2.43
C ASP A 120 -6.46 22.19 -2.21
N THR A 121 -5.89 21.09 -1.75
CA THR A 121 -4.44 20.97 -1.57
C THR A 121 -3.89 19.90 -2.50
N VAL A 122 -2.79 20.23 -3.18
CA VAL A 122 -2.11 19.30 -4.08
C VAL A 122 -1.00 18.58 -3.34
N TYR A 123 -1.08 17.24 -3.31
CA TYR A 123 -0.10 16.38 -2.65
C TYR A 123 0.66 15.54 -3.67
N LEU A 124 1.90 15.19 -3.34
CA LEU A 124 2.65 14.19 -4.09
C LEU A 124 2.25 12.81 -3.63
N ILE A 125 1.94 11.95 -4.60
CA ILE A 125 1.49 10.58 -4.33
C ILE A 125 2.19 9.58 -5.22
N ALA A 126 2.15 8.30 -4.79
CA ALA A 126 2.45 7.17 -5.65
C ALA A 126 1.52 6.02 -5.26
N ASP A 127 1.08 5.27 -6.27
CA ASP A 127 0.24 4.08 -6.06
C ASP A 127 1.08 2.83 -6.27
N PHE A 128 0.96 1.90 -5.35
CA PHE A 128 1.63 0.60 -5.43
C PHE A 128 0.58 -0.49 -5.60
N SER A 129 0.78 -1.35 -6.58
CA SER A 129 -0.11 -2.49 -6.81
C SER A 129 0.41 -3.70 -6.05
N VAL A 130 -0.43 -4.27 -5.20
CA VAL A 130 -0.11 -5.44 -4.38
C VAL A 130 -1.08 -6.55 -4.72
N THR A 131 -0.52 -7.72 -5.04
CA THR A 131 -1.32 -8.92 -5.28
C THR A 131 -1.18 -9.85 -4.08
N VAL A 132 -2.30 -10.25 -3.51
CA VAL A 132 -2.36 -11.15 -2.35
C VAL A 132 -3.10 -12.41 -2.76
N TYR A 133 -2.48 -13.56 -2.48
CA TYR A 133 -3.07 -14.87 -2.69
C TYR A 133 -3.53 -15.42 -1.34
N ALA A 134 -4.83 -15.65 -1.23
CA ALA A 134 -5.38 -16.06 0.06
C ALA A 134 -6.58 -17.02 -0.07
#